data_1b395c841391da475ecfdd7b481cb07e
#
_entry.id   1b395c841391da475ecfdd7b481cb07e
#
_cell.length_a   1.000
_cell.length_b   1.000
_cell.length_c   1.000
_cell.angle_alpha   90.00
_cell.angle_beta   90.00
_cell.angle_gamma   90.00
#
_symmetry.space_group_name_H-M   'P 1'
#
loop_
_entity.id
_entity.type
_entity.pdbx_description
1 polymer ?
#
loop_
_entity_poly.entity_id
_entity_poly.type
_entity_poly.pdbx_seq_one_letter_code
_entity_poly.pdbx_strand_id
1 'polypeptide(L)'
;EYAFRKTFGMTPLAFQRLRRLYRTNLGLRNADISQTSVSEIALQNGFYELGRFAKYYRQVFGELPSETLRSEQCIRESYNSPLLRKEIPALVTAPSAT
;
A
#
# COMPACT_ATOMS: atom_id res chain seq x y z
N GLU A 1 -27.85 -6.90 -3.00
CA GLU A 1 -26.81 -7.52 -2.18
C GLU A 1 -26.59 -9.00 -2.50
N TYR A 2 -27.67 -9.74 -2.68
CA TYR A 2 -27.55 -11.14 -3.05
C TYR A 2 -26.81 -11.34 -4.38
N ALA A 3 -27.18 -10.55 -5.38
CA ALA A 3 -26.54 -10.63 -6.68
C ALA A 3 -25.06 -10.25 -6.64
N PHE A 4 -24.74 -9.23 -5.83
CA PHE A 4 -23.36 -8.79 -5.67
C PHE A 4 -22.51 -9.87 -5.02
N ARG A 5 -23.04 -10.48 -3.95
CA ARG A 5 -22.32 -11.53 -3.24
C ARG A 5 -22.09 -12.74 -4.14
N LYS A 6 -23.07 -13.09 -4.95
CA LYS A 6 -22.97 -14.21 -5.88
C LYS A 6 -21.90 -13.97 -6.93
N THR A 7 -21.79 -12.73 -7.41
CA THR A 7 -20.83 -12.37 -8.44
C THR A 7 -19.41 -12.24 -7.90
N PHE A 8 -19.25 -11.56 -6.76
CA PHE A 8 -17.94 -11.22 -6.23
C PHE A 8 -17.52 -12.02 -4.99
N GLY A 9 -18.42 -12.83 -4.44
CA GLY A 9 -18.13 -13.62 -3.25
C GLY A 9 -18.11 -12.82 -1.96
N MET A 10 -18.56 -11.56 -1.96
CA MET A 10 -18.58 -10.73 -0.77
C MET A 10 -19.68 -9.66 -0.88
N THR A 11 -20.00 -9.04 0.25
CA THR A 11 -21.00 -7.98 0.27
C THR A 11 -20.45 -6.70 -0.39
N PRO A 12 -21.34 -5.79 -0.82
CA PRO A 12 -20.88 -4.50 -1.37
C PRO A 12 -20.00 -3.70 -0.41
N LEU A 13 -20.33 -3.72 0.89
CA LEU A 13 -19.52 -3.02 1.88
C LEU A 13 -18.13 -3.62 2.01
N ALA A 14 -18.04 -4.95 2.02
CA ALA A 14 -16.75 -5.62 2.08
C ALA A 14 -15.92 -5.33 0.84
N PHE A 15 -16.55 -5.29 -0.32
CA PHE A 15 -15.88 -4.97 -1.56
C PHE A 15 -15.34 -3.54 -1.56
N GLN A 16 -16.15 -2.58 -1.09
CA GLN A 16 -15.71 -1.19 -0.99
C GLN A 16 -14.53 -1.05 -0.04
N ARG A 17 -14.60 -1.75 1.10
CA ARG A 17 -13.50 -1.75 2.06
C ARG A 17 -12.23 -2.29 1.43
N LEU A 18 -12.34 -3.36 0.68
CA LEU A 18 -11.19 -3.95 0.00
C LEU A 18 -10.58 -2.98 -1.01
N ARG A 19 -11.41 -2.29 -1.78
CA ARG A 19 -10.92 -1.28 -2.72
C ARG A 19 -10.18 -0.17 -2.01
N ARG A 20 -10.71 0.30 -0.88
CA ARG A 20 -10.05 1.35 -0.09
C ARG A 20 -8.72 0.86 0.47
N LEU A 21 -8.66 -0.40 0.88
CA LEU A 21 -7.42 -1.01 1.37
C LEU A 21 -6.36 -1.04 0.27
N TYR A 22 -6.73 -1.42 -0.94
CA TYR A 22 -5.80 -1.44 -2.06
C TYR A 22 -5.31 -0.05 -2.42
N ARG A 23 -6.19 0.95 -2.40
CA ARG A 23 -5.79 2.34 -2.63
C ARG A 23 -4.82 2.82 -1.56
N THR A 24 -5.10 2.46 -0.31
CA THR A 24 -4.23 2.82 0.80
C THR A 24 -2.87 2.15 0.66
N ASN A 25 -2.86 0.89 0.26
CA ASN A 25 -1.61 0.17 0.02
C ASN A 25 -0.77 0.88 -1.04
N LEU A 26 -1.38 1.27 -2.16
CA LEU A 26 -0.68 2.01 -3.20
C LEU A 26 -0.16 3.35 -2.67
N GLY A 27 -0.96 4.04 -1.86
CA GLY A 27 -0.55 5.29 -1.25
C GLY A 27 0.66 5.11 -0.35
N LEU A 28 0.66 4.05 0.46
CA LEU A 28 1.77 3.76 1.35
C LEU A 28 3.04 3.41 0.59
N ARG A 29 2.90 2.65 -0.49
CA ARG A 29 4.04 2.24 -1.29
C ARG A 29 4.67 3.39 -2.05
N ASN A 30 3.89 4.42 -2.37
CA ASN A 30 4.37 5.59 -3.10
C ASN A 30 4.65 6.80 -2.19
N ALA A 31 4.43 6.66 -0.89
CA ALA A 31 4.58 7.76 0.04
C ALA A 31 6.05 7.97 0.44
N ASP A 32 6.35 9.21 0.81
CA ASP A 32 7.62 9.56 1.43
C ASP A 32 7.37 9.67 2.93
N ILE A 33 8.04 8.83 3.71
CA ILE A 33 7.84 8.77 5.16
C ILE A 33 8.15 10.10 5.85
N SER A 34 8.98 10.94 5.23
CA SER A 34 9.30 12.26 5.79
C SER A 34 8.18 13.26 5.54
N GLN A 35 7.26 12.99 4.60
CA GLN A 35 6.21 13.92 4.21
C GLN A 35 4.83 13.52 4.70
N THR A 36 4.62 12.27 5.06
CA THR A 36 3.30 11.78 5.43
C THR A 36 3.40 10.64 6.43
N SER A 37 2.25 10.18 6.87
CA SER A 37 2.15 9.08 7.84
C SER A 37 1.08 8.10 7.41
N VAL A 38 1.09 6.92 8.04
CA VAL A 38 0.05 5.91 7.84
C VAL A 38 -1.33 6.52 8.13
N SER A 39 -1.44 7.28 9.22
CA SER A 39 -2.72 7.87 9.62
C SER A 39 -3.27 8.81 8.54
N GLU A 40 -2.43 9.65 7.98
CA GLU A 40 -2.85 10.58 6.95
C GLU A 40 -3.34 9.85 5.71
N ILE A 41 -2.60 8.85 5.28
CA ILE A 41 -2.96 8.09 4.08
C ILE A 41 -4.25 7.31 4.30
N ALA A 42 -4.41 6.70 5.47
CA ALA A 42 -5.62 5.97 5.80
C ALA A 42 -6.83 6.90 5.82
N LEU A 43 -6.70 8.08 6.43
CA LEU A 43 -7.78 9.06 6.47
C LEU A 43 -8.17 9.54 5.08
N GLN A 44 -7.21 9.76 4.22
CA GLN A 44 -7.47 10.18 2.83
C GLN A 44 -8.28 9.14 2.07
N ASN A 45 -8.18 7.88 2.47
CA ASN A 45 -8.90 6.79 1.83
C ASN A 45 -10.15 6.34 2.59
N GLY A 46 -10.57 7.13 3.58
CA GLY A 46 -11.84 6.91 4.27
C GLY A 46 -11.76 6.00 5.50
N PHE A 47 -10.60 5.74 6.01
CA PHE A 47 -10.44 4.95 7.24
C PHE A 47 -10.26 5.88 8.43
N TYR A 48 -11.30 5.98 9.26
CA TYR A 48 -11.31 6.89 10.41
C TYR A 48 -10.99 6.18 11.72
N GLU A 49 -11.11 4.86 11.76
CA GLU A 49 -10.75 4.06 12.93
C GLU A 49 -9.47 3.28 12.60
N LEU A 50 -8.35 3.81 13.04
CA LEU A 50 -7.04 3.29 12.63
C LEU A 50 -6.75 1.88 13.17
N GLY A 51 -7.25 1.54 14.34
CA GLY A 51 -7.07 0.20 14.87
C GLY A 51 -7.77 -0.85 14.02
N ARG A 52 -8.98 -0.54 13.61
CA ARG A 52 -9.75 -1.43 12.75
C ARG A 52 -9.15 -1.52 11.35
N PHE A 53 -8.69 -0.38 10.84
CA PHE A 53 -7.99 -0.33 9.57
C PHE A 53 -6.75 -1.21 9.56
N ALA A 54 -5.93 -1.13 10.60
CA ALA A 54 -4.72 -1.92 10.69
C ALA A 54 -5.02 -3.43 10.70
N LYS A 55 -6.09 -3.81 11.37
CA LYS A 55 -6.52 -5.21 11.41
C LYS A 55 -6.91 -5.72 10.02
N TYR A 56 -7.74 -4.95 9.31
CA TYR A 56 -8.15 -5.32 7.96
C TYR A 56 -6.95 -5.36 7.01
N TYR A 57 -6.08 -4.39 7.14
CA TYR A 57 -4.89 -4.30 6.29
C TYR A 57 -4.02 -5.54 6.46
N ARG A 58 -3.77 -5.93 7.69
CA ARG A 58 -2.96 -7.12 7.97
C ARG A 58 -3.61 -8.38 7.44
N GLN A 59 -4.93 -8.48 7.52
CA GLN A 59 -5.65 -9.65 6.99
C GLN A 59 -5.50 -9.78 5.48
N VAL A 60 -5.45 -8.68 4.77
CA VAL A 60 -5.39 -8.68 3.31
C VAL A 60 -3.94 -8.79 2.82
N PHE A 61 -3.03 -8.04 3.40
CA PHE A 61 -1.67 -7.91 2.88
C PHE A 61 -0.62 -8.68 3.67
N GLY A 62 -0.99 -9.25 4.82
CA GLY A 62 -0.07 -10.04 5.61
C GLY A 62 0.95 -9.24 6.42
N GLU A 63 0.84 -7.92 6.41
CA GLU A 63 1.72 -7.05 7.17
C GLU A 63 0.96 -5.82 7.64
N LEU A 64 1.56 -5.08 8.57
CA LEU A 64 0.96 -3.84 9.06
C LEU A 64 1.21 -2.70 8.07
N PRO A 65 0.32 -1.69 8.04
CA PRO A 65 0.53 -0.53 7.16
C PRO A 65 1.86 0.16 7.39
N SER A 66 2.29 0.27 8.65
CA SER A 66 3.57 0.88 8.98
C SER A 66 4.74 0.08 8.43
N GLU A 67 4.60 -1.22 8.34
CA GLU A 67 5.62 -2.08 7.76
C GLU A 67 5.73 -1.86 6.26
N THR A 68 4.61 -1.70 5.58
CA THR A 68 4.61 -1.41 4.15
C THR A 68 5.32 -0.09 3.87
N LEU A 69 4.97 0.95 4.60
CA LEU A 69 5.58 2.27 4.43
C LEU A 69 7.08 2.23 4.64
N ARG A 70 7.50 1.55 5.70
CA ARG A 70 8.92 1.45 6.05
C ARG A 70 9.70 0.63 5.04
N SER A 71 9.14 -0.49 4.59
CA SER A 71 9.80 -1.37 3.63
C SER A 71 10.03 -0.70 2.29
N GLU A 72 9.02 0.02 1.78
CA GLU A 72 9.15 0.72 0.52
C GLU A 72 10.19 1.84 0.61
N GLN A 73 10.25 2.51 1.76
CA GLN A 73 11.26 3.55 1.96
C GLN A 73 12.67 2.96 1.92
N CYS A 74 12.87 1.83 2.55
CA CYS A 74 14.17 1.13 2.53
C CYS A 74 14.55 0.71 1.12
N ILE A 75 13.60 0.20 0.35
CA ILE A 75 13.85 -0.21 -1.03
C ILE A 75 14.27 0.99 -1.88
N ARG A 76 13.58 2.13 -1.72
CA ARG A 76 13.93 3.34 -2.45
C ARG A 76 15.33 3.82 -2.14
N GLU A 77 15.68 3.80 -0.86
CA GLU A 77 17.03 4.21 -0.44
C GLU A 77 18.09 3.30 -1.04
N SER A 78 17.81 2.00 -1.09
CA SER A 78 18.72 1.04 -1.70
C SER A 78 18.89 1.30 -3.19
N TYR A 79 17.82 1.55 -3.90
CA TYR A 79 17.89 1.85 -5.33
C TYR A 79 18.61 3.16 -5.61
N ASN A 80 18.56 4.10 -4.69
CA ASN A 80 19.26 5.39 -4.84
C ASN A 80 20.72 5.31 -4.42
N SER A 81 21.17 4.18 -3.91
CA SER A 81 22.57 3.98 -3.55
C SER A 81 23.43 3.97 -4.80
N PRO A 82 24.54 4.71 -4.83
CA PRO A 82 25.43 4.70 -5.98
C PRO A 82 25.97 3.31 -6.33
N LEU A 83 26.24 2.51 -5.32
CA LEU A 83 26.75 1.14 -5.55
C LEU A 83 25.71 0.28 -6.24
N LEU A 84 24.47 0.36 -5.79
CA LEU A 84 23.39 -0.44 -6.34
C LEU A 84 23.09 -0.03 -7.78
N ARG A 85 23.07 1.28 -8.05
CA ARG A 85 22.88 1.78 -9.40
C ARG A 85 23.95 1.30 -10.36
N LYS A 86 25.16 1.24 -9.87
CA LYS A 86 26.30 0.83 -10.67
C LYS A 86 26.22 -0.66 -11.03
N GLU A 87 25.74 -1.48 -10.09
CA GLU A 87 25.65 -2.91 -10.28
C GLU A 87 24.47 -3.35 -11.14
N ILE A 88 23.33 -2.64 -11.03
CA ILE A 88 22.11 -3.03 -11.73
C ILE A 88 21.43 -1.84 -12.42
N PRO A 89 22.13 -1.16 -13.33
CA PRO A 89 21.55 0.03 -13.98
C PRO A 89 20.31 -0.30 -14.79
N ALA A 90 20.25 -1.46 -15.41
CA ALA A 90 19.08 -1.86 -16.20
C ALA A 90 17.85 -2.02 -15.34
N LEU A 91 18.00 -2.55 -14.13
CA LEU A 91 16.88 -2.71 -13.22
C LEU A 91 16.38 -1.37 -12.68
N VAL A 92 17.29 -0.41 -12.54
CA VAL A 92 16.91 0.92 -12.08
C VAL A 92 16.12 1.65 -13.14
N THR A 93 16.44 1.48 -14.40
CA THR A 93 15.79 2.18 -15.50
C THR A 93 14.52 1.49 -16.00
N ALA A 94 14.47 0.17 -15.95
CA ALA A 94 13.35 -0.59 -16.48
C ALA A 94 11.99 -0.22 -15.88
N PRO A 95 11.86 -0.04 -14.56
CA PRO A 95 10.56 0.28 -13.97
C PRO A 95 9.96 1.58 -14.45
N SER A 96 10.73 2.47 -14.97
CA SER A 96 10.21 3.75 -15.46
C SER A 96 9.26 3.58 -16.62
N ALA A 97 9.28 2.44 -17.27
CA ALA A 97 8.38 2.13 -18.38
C ALA A 97 6.95 1.90 -17.92
N THR A 98 6.75 1.59 -16.65
CA THR A 98 5.42 1.41 -16.11
C THR A 98 4.88 2.68 -15.50
#